data_ab82ee9e48a11f40321878f3648e44eb
#
_entry.id   ab82ee9e48a11f40321878f3648e44eb
#
_cell.length_a   1.000
_cell.length_b   1.000
_cell.length_c   1.000
_cell.angle_alpha   90.00
_cell.angle_beta   90.00
_cell.angle_gamma   90.00
#
_symmetry.space_group_name_H-M   'P 1'
#
loop_
_entity.id
_entity.type
_entity.pdbx_description
1 polymer ?
#
loop_
_entity_poly.entity_id
_entity_poly.type
_entity_poly.pdbx_seq_one_letter_code
_entity_poly.pdbx_strand_id
1 'polypeptide(L)'
;RTDLVDEWVVEWERYEIIDENSIRFFFTTGPENCFGARAEVEETADAVQIAVIEGRPAGGPEMCTLIARQASIVVETEDPIADREIIPLADPKLNSEDTSEDDA
;
A
#
# COMPACT_ATOMS: atom_id res chain seq x y z
N ARG A 1 4.30 -7.48 -1.68
CA ARG A 1 5.74 -7.46 -1.63
C ARG A 1 6.22 -7.13 -0.23
N THR A 2 7.21 -7.85 0.28
CA THR A 2 7.62 -7.70 1.68
C THR A 2 9.08 -7.30 1.85
N ASP A 3 9.80 -7.08 0.77
CA ASP A 3 11.23 -6.75 0.84
C ASP A 3 11.50 -5.27 0.65
N LEU A 4 10.52 -4.43 0.88
CA LEU A 4 10.66 -2.99 0.69
C LEU A 4 11.35 -2.35 1.89
N VAL A 5 12.16 -1.33 1.59
CA VAL A 5 12.82 -0.53 2.62
C VAL A 5 12.44 0.93 2.44
N ASP A 6 12.62 1.72 3.50
CA ASP A 6 12.32 3.16 3.47
C ASP A 6 10.89 3.41 3.02
N GLU A 7 9.96 2.75 3.64
CA GLU A 7 8.55 2.79 3.22
C GLU A 7 7.87 4.09 3.60
N TRP A 8 6.87 4.46 2.81
CA TRP A 8 6.01 5.61 3.09
C TRP A 8 4.60 5.32 2.59
N VAL A 9 3.63 6.07 3.11
CA VAL A 9 2.24 5.91 2.73
C VAL A 9 1.97 6.71 1.47
N VAL A 10 1.25 6.09 0.53
CA VAL A 10 0.81 6.75 -0.69
C VAL A 10 -0.71 6.85 -0.64
N GLU A 11 -1.23 8.03 -0.93
CA GLU A 11 -2.67 8.22 -0.99
C GLU A 11 -3.22 7.49 -2.20
N TRP A 12 -4.19 6.58 -1.98
CA TRP A 12 -4.86 5.98 -3.12
C TRP A 12 -5.95 6.93 -3.61
N GLU A 13 -6.13 6.96 -4.94
CA GLU A 13 -6.95 7.97 -5.59
C GLU A 13 -8.38 7.54 -5.75
N ARG A 14 -8.60 6.26 -5.99
CA ARG A 14 -9.93 5.69 -6.13
C ARG A 14 -9.83 4.19 -5.99
N TYR A 15 -10.97 3.54 -5.93
CA TYR A 15 -11.01 2.09 -5.82
C TYR A 15 -12.11 1.53 -6.69
N GLU A 16 -12.03 0.22 -6.91
CA GLU A 16 -13.00 -0.51 -7.70
C GLU A 16 -13.27 -1.83 -7.00
N ILE A 17 -14.53 -2.11 -6.69
CA ILE A 17 -14.89 -3.38 -6.06
C ILE A 17 -14.94 -4.43 -7.17
N ILE A 18 -14.11 -5.49 -7.02
CA ILE A 18 -14.03 -6.54 -8.02
C ILE A 18 -15.07 -7.61 -7.74
N ASP A 19 -15.16 -8.03 -6.48
CA ASP A 19 -16.17 -8.99 -6.04
C ASP A 19 -16.39 -8.77 -4.56
N GLU A 20 -17.12 -9.67 -3.92
CA GLU A 20 -17.54 -9.43 -2.54
C GLU A 20 -16.38 -9.38 -1.55
N ASN A 21 -15.20 -9.86 -1.93
CA ASN A 21 -14.05 -9.89 -1.04
C ASN A 21 -12.79 -9.25 -1.64
N SER A 22 -12.90 -8.56 -2.78
CA SER A 22 -11.72 -8.03 -3.46
C SER A 22 -11.95 -6.61 -3.92
N ILE A 23 -10.96 -5.76 -3.71
CA ILE A 23 -11.01 -4.35 -4.10
C ILE A 23 -9.69 -3.98 -4.75
N ARG A 24 -9.77 -3.24 -5.85
CA ARG A 24 -8.57 -2.72 -6.52
C ARG A 24 -8.42 -1.26 -6.18
N PHE A 25 -7.25 -0.88 -5.70
CA PHE A 25 -6.94 0.51 -5.37
C PHE A 25 -5.97 1.07 -6.38
N PHE A 26 -6.24 2.30 -6.84
CA PHE A 26 -5.44 2.96 -7.86
C PHE A 26 -4.65 4.09 -7.24
N PHE A 27 -3.40 4.22 -7.65
CA PHE A 27 -2.51 5.23 -7.11
C PHE A 27 -1.43 5.57 -8.14
N THR A 28 -0.72 6.66 -7.88
CA THR A 28 0.36 7.10 -8.75
C THR A 28 1.69 6.72 -8.11
N THR A 29 2.59 6.19 -8.92
CA THR A 29 3.88 5.73 -8.43
C THR A 29 4.95 6.06 -9.46
N GLY A 30 6.18 5.62 -9.22
CA GLY A 30 7.29 5.80 -10.14
C GLY A 30 7.62 4.53 -10.88
N PRO A 31 8.84 4.46 -11.46
CA PRO A 31 9.23 3.30 -12.25
C PRO A 31 9.23 2.02 -11.43
N GLU A 32 8.85 0.96 -12.10
CA GLU A 32 8.64 -0.33 -11.45
C GLU A 32 9.92 -0.91 -10.83
N ASN A 33 11.06 -0.65 -11.46
CA ASN A 33 12.31 -1.18 -10.95
C ASN A 33 12.85 -0.41 -9.75
N CYS A 34 12.26 0.75 -9.44
CA CYS A 34 12.72 1.59 -8.35
C CYS A 34 11.79 1.56 -7.16
N PHE A 35 10.53 1.23 -7.38
CA PHE A 35 9.52 1.29 -6.32
C PHE A 35 8.66 0.05 -6.34
N GLY A 36 8.29 -0.40 -5.17
CA GLY A 36 7.32 -1.46 -5.01
C GLY A 36 6.25 -1.01 -4.06
N ALA A 37 5.14 -1.74 -4.04
CA ALA A 37 4.00 -1.37 -3.21
C ALA A 37 3.43 -2.58 -2.51
N ARG A 38 2.83 -2.33 -1.36
CA ARG A 38 2.06 -3.33 -0.64
C ARG A 38 0.89 -2.62 0.02
N ALA A 39 -0.04 -3.38 0.53
CA ALA A 39 -1.19 -2.79 1.19
C ALA A 39 -1.33 -3.35 2.59
N GLU A 40 -1.83 -2.52 3.50
CA GLU A 40 -2.24 -2.98 4.82
C GLU A 40 -3.73 -2.76 4.95
N VAL A 41 -4.41 -3.74 5.52
CA VAL A 41 -5.86 -3.75 5.61
C VAL A 41 -6.25 -4.02 7.06
N GLU A 42 -7.20 -3.22 7.55
CA GLU A 42 -7.82 -3.48 8.84
C GLU A 42 -9.32 -3.48 8.64
N GLU A 43 -9.96 -4.53 9.12
CA GLU A 43 -11.40 -4.67 8.94
C GLU A 43 -12.11 -4.51 10.28
N THR A 44 -13.18 -3.72 10.25
CA THR A 44 -14.09 -3.62 11.39
C THR A 44 -15.49 -3.94 10.92
N ALA A 45 -16.43 -3.99 11.85
CA ALA A 45 -17.82 -4.24 11.48
C ALA A 45 -18.37 -3.18 10.53
N ASP A 46 -17.83 -1.96 10.61
CA ASP A 46 -18.36 -0.84 9.85
C ASP A 46 -17.49 -0.39 8.70
N ALA A 47 -16.25 -0.83 8.63
CA ALA A 47 -15.32 -0.27 7.66
C ALA A 47 -14.26 -1.27 7.23
N VAL A 48 -13.77 -1.06 6.03
CA VAL A 48 -12.54 -1.68 5.53
C VAL A 48 -11.54 -0.54 5.39
N GLN A 49 -10.45 -0.60 6.14
CA GLN A 49 -9.46 0.48 6.17
C GLN A 49 -8.21 0.00 5.46
N ILE A 50 -7.74 0.78 4.50
CA ILE A 50 -6.64 0.36 3.65
C ILE A 50 -5.59 1.46 3.54
N ALA A 51 -4.33 1.08 3.66
CA ALA A 51 -3.20 1.93 3.33
C ALA A 51 -2.41 1.29 2.21
N VAL A 52 -2.07 2.08 1.20
CA VAL A 52 -1.12 1.66 0.18
C VAL A 52 0.24 2.18 0.61
N ILE A 53 1.21 1.30 0.65
CA ILE A 53 2.53 1.62 1.17
C ILE A 53 3.55 1.37 0.07
N GLU A 54 4.34 2.38 -0.22
CA GLU A 54 5.39 2.29 -1.21
C GLU A 54 6.74 2.24 -0.52
N GLY A 55 7.70 1.61 -1.18
CA GLY A 55 9.05 1.60 -0.69
C GLY A 55 9.99 1.24 -1.82
N ARG A 56 11.26 1.15 -1.51
CA ARG A 56 12.26 0.76 -2.49
C ARG A 56 12.61 -0.70 -2.29
N PRO A 57 12.71 -1.47 -3.38
CA PRO A 57 13.16 -2.86 -3.25
C PRO A 57 14.58 -2.89 -2.73
N ALA A 58 14.86 -3.78 -1.80
CA ALA A 58 16.19 -3.94 -1.28
C ALA A 58 17.13 -4.33 -2.42
N GLY A 59 18.27 -3.64 -2.52
CA GLY A 59 19.22 -3.93 -3.58
C GLY A 59 18.83 -3.37 -4.94
N GLY A 60 17.86 -2.48 -4.98
CA GLY A 60 17.44 -1.87 -6.23
C GLY A 60 18.41 -0.81 -6.71
N PRO A 61 18.12 -0.21 -7.87
CA PRO A 61 19.03 0.77 -8.45
C PRO A 61 19.10 2.05 -7.62
N GLU A 62 20.25 2.69 -7.70
CA GLU A 62 20.44 3.94 -6.96
C GLU A 62 19.80 5.12 -7.63
N MET A 63 19.67 5.07 -8.94
CA MET A 63 19.11 6.18 -9.71
C MET A 63 17.86 5.75 -10.40
N CYS A 64 16.86 6.62 -10.35
CA CYS A 64 15.56 6.35 -10.93
C CYS A 64 15.13 7.53 -11.77
N THR A 65 14.44 7.26 -12.86
CA THR A 65 13.84 8.32 -13.64
C THR A 65 12.64 8.89 -12.89
N LEU A 66 12.37 10.17 -13.11
CA LEU A 66 11.25 10.83 -12.46
C LEU A 66 10.02 10.77 -13.36
N ILE A 67 9.51 9.56 -13.56
CA ILE A 67 8.35 9.34 -14.41
C ILE A 67 7.24 8.82 -13.53
N ALA A 68 6.11 9.51 -13.52
CA ALA A 68 4.94 9.07 -12.79
C ALA A 68 4.15 8.09 -13.65
N ARG A 69 3.60 7.05 -13.03
CA ARG A 69 2.72 6.13 -13.73
C ARG A 69 1.59 5.72 -12.82
N GLN A 70 0.48 5.38 -13.44
CA GLN A 70 -0.66 4.84 -12.72
C GLN A 70 -0.43 3.38 -12.41
N ALA A 71 -0.76 2.99 -11.21
CA ALA A 71 -0.64 1.61 -10.77
C ALA A 71 -1.87 1.22 -9.97
N SER A 72 -2.00 -0.05 -9.72
CA SER A 72 -3.09 -0.54 -8.88
C SER A 72 -2.62 -1.72 -8.08
N ILE A 73 -3.34 -1.95 -6.97
CA ILE A 73 -3.07 -3.10 -6.11
C ILE A 73 -4.41 -3.69 -5.69
N VAL A 74 -4.50 -5.00 -5.69
CA VAL A 74 -5.72 -5.70 -5.31
C VAL A 74 -5.58 -6.15 -3.87
N VAL A 75 -6.61 -5.86 -3.08
CA VAL A 75 -6.66 -6.21 -1.68
C VAL A 75 -7.82 -7.18 -1.48
N GLU A 76 -7.57 -8.23 -0.70
CA GLU A 76 -8.62 -9.19 -0.38
C GLU A 76 -9.01 -9.03 1.07
N THR A 77 -10.31 -9.11 1.35
CA THR A 77 -10.84 -9.01 2.70
C THR A 77 -11.19 -10.39 3.21
N GLU A 78 -11.15 -10.56 4.53
CA GLU A 78 -11.53 -11.81 5.15
C GLU A 78 -13.04 -12.00 5.16
N ASP A 79 -13.77 -10.91 5.41
CA ASP A 79 -15.22 -10.94 5.41
C ASP A 79 -15.75 -10.16 4.21
N PRO A 80 -16.98 -10.44 3.77
CA PRO A 80 -17.52 -9.70 2.62
C PRO A 80 -17.54 -8.20 2.87
N ILE A 81 -17.26 -7.45 1.82
CA ILE A 81 -17.24 -6.00 1.91
C ILE A 81 -18.61 -5.45 2.26
N ALA A 82 -19.62 -5.97 1.59
CA ALA A 82 -21.02 -5.59 1.83
C ALA A 82 -21.17 -4.07 1.76
N ASP A 83 -21.80 -3.48 2.75
CA ASP A 83 -22.01 -2.03 2.76
C ASP A 83 -21.05 -1.31 3.70
N ARG A 84 -19.95 -1.97 4.06
CA ARG A 84 -18.96 -1.32 4.90
C ARG A 84 -18.27 -0.19 4.16
N GLU A 85 -17.87 0.82 4.90
CA GLU A 85 -17.18 1.97 4.36
C GLU A 85 -15.75 1.61 3.99
N ILE A 86 -15.27 2.12 2.86
CA ILE A 86 -13.89 1.90 2.43
C ILE A 86 -13.14 3.20 2.63
N ILE A 87 -12.24 3.21 3.60
CA ILE A 87 -11.58 4.45 4.03
C ILE A 87 -10.09 4.21 4.22
N PRO A 88 -9.30 5.29 4.24
CA PRO A 88 -7.86 5.14 4.47
C PRO A 88 -7.57 4.62 5.87
N LEU A 89 -6.54 3.80 5.97
CA LEU A 89 -6.06 3.29 7.24
C LEU A 89 -5.07 4.30 7.82
N ALA A 90 -5.36 4.75 9.05
CA ALA A 90 -4.45 5.64 9.75
C ALA A 90 -3.35 4.82 10.39
N ASP A 91 -2.14 5.37 10.42
CA ASP A 91 -1.01 4.81 11.14
C ASP A 91 -0.67 3.36 10.78
N PRO A 92 -0.49 3.06 9.50
CA PRO A 92 -0.02 1.73 9.13
C PRO A 92 1.42 1.52 9.60
N LYS A 93 1.81 0.26 9.71
CA LYS A 93 3.18 -0.07 10.10
C LYS A 93 4.10 -0.02 8.90
N LEU A 94 5.19 0.72 9.04
CA LEU A 94 6.15 0.90 7.95
C LEU A 94 7.48 0.28 8.32
N ASN A 95 8.19 -0.21 7.30
CA ASN A 95 9.55 -0.69 7.44
C ASN A 95 10.52 0.44 7.12
N SER A 96 11.64 0.46 7.82
CA SER A 96 12.67 1.46 7.60
C SER A 96 14.01 0.80 7.81
N GLU A 97 15.01 1.27 7.08
CA GLU A 97 16.36 0.76 7.28
C GLU A 97 16.91 1.14 8.64
N ASP A 98 16.35 2.17 9.23
CA ASP A 98 16.84 2.69 10.49
C ASP A 98 16.03 2.22 11.67
N THR A 99 15.33 1.13 11.55
CA THR A 99 14.43 0.72 12.61
C THR A 99 15.13 0.37 13.89
N SER A 100 16.39 0.04 13.82
CA SER A 100 17.06 -0.43 15.01
C SER A 100 17.16 0.62 16.08
N GLU A 101 17.17 1.87 15.73
CA GLU A 101 17.30 2.87 16.77
C GLU A 101 15.99 3.18 17.43
N ASP A 102 14.92 2.74 16.89
CA ASP A 102 13.63 3.05 17.44
C ASP A 102 13.44 2.46 18.77
N ASP A 103 14.04 1.35 18.99
CA ASP A 103 13.78 0.65 20.19
C ASP A 103 14.69 1.01 21.25
N ALA A 104 15.47 1.93 21.03
CA ALA A 104 16.40 2.38 22.04
C ALA A 104 15.66 2.83 23.30
#